data_9d84f0cf56f3f209a941237f74d46608
#
_entry.id   9d84f0cf56f3f209a941237f74d46608
#
_cell.length_a   1.000
_cell.length_b   1.000
_cell.length_c   1.000
_cell.angle_alpha   90.00
_cell.angle_beta   90.00
_cell.angle_gamma   90.00
#
_symmetry.space_group_name_H-M   'P 1'
#
loop_
_entity.id
_entity.type
_entity.pdbx_description
1 polymer ?
#
loop_
_entity_poly.entity_id
_entity_poly.type
_entity_poly.pdbx_seq_one_letter_code
_entity_poly.pdbx_strand_id
1 'polypeptide(L)'
;CYYVFAPAGGVKTGWQTVLRSKNPFGPYEYKVVMRQGDSPVNGPHQGAWVDTVTGQDWFLHFQDVYAGGRIVHLQPMHWENDWPIIGINKPGNDYGEPVMEYTKPDIGKSNSYPVCEPDTSDDFTSDKLGMQWQWNANIDDKWYFADQEHGVLRLYSYPFPETYKSLWDVPNMLLQKFPAPSFSATLKLKFSPIAKYKGERTGLVVMGMDYAGL
;
A
#
# COMPACT_ATOMS: atom_id res chain seq x y z
N CYS A 1 -2.52 -27.01 17.98
CA CYS A 1 -1.19 -26.59 17.53
C CYS A 1 -1.04 -25.08 17.59
N TYR A 2 0.19 -24.63 17.77
CA TYR A 2 0.59 -23.24 17.63
C TYR A 2 1.23 -23.06 16.26
N TYR A 3 0.85 -22.00 15.55
CA TYR A 3 1.35 -21.69 14.23
C TYR A 3 1.99 -20.32 14.22
N VAL A 4 3.16 -20.19 13.59
CA VAL A 4 3.83 -18.92 13.36
C VAL A 4 4.02 -18.76 11.85
N PHE A 5 3.36 -17.76 11.28
CA PHE A 5 3.51 -17.38 9.88
C PHE A 5 4.72 -16.46 9.76
N ALA A 6 5.78 -16.93 9.15
CA ALA A 6 7.06 -16.23 9.06
C ALA A 6 7.47 -15.96 7.61
N PRO A 7 7.82 -14.70 7.27
CA PRO A 7 8.36 -14.38 5.96
C PRO A 7 9.82 -14.83 5.85
N ALA A 8 10.26 -15.16 4.63
CA ALA A 8 11.63 -15.48 4.32
C ALA A 8 12.03 -14.98 2.93
N GLY A 9 13.33 -14.85 2.62
CA GLY A 9 13.89 -14.62 1.28
C GLY A 9 13.84 -13.18 0.77
N GLY A 10 13.36 -12.22 1.57
CA GLY A 10 13.35 -10.79 1.23
C GLY A 10 12.20 -10.35 0.31
N VAL A 11 12.09 -9.04 0.10
CA VAL A 11 10.90 -8.41 -0.51
C VAL A 11 10.64 -8.85 -1.96
N LYS A 12 11.68 -8.95 -2.77
CA LYS A 12 11.54 -9.26 -4.21
C LYS A 12 11.43 -10.75 -4.53
N THR A 13 12.02 -11.60 -3.69
CA THR A 13 12.21 -13.02 -3.98
C THR A 13 11.74 -13.93 -2.87
N GLY A 14 11.01 -13.38 -1.91
CA GLY A 14 10.60 -14.08 -0.70
C GLY A 14 9.54 -15.15 -0.90
N TRP A 15 9.34 -15.91 0.13
CA TRP A 15 8.32 -16.95 0.24
C TRP A 15 7.72 -16.97 1.62
N GLN A 16 6.53 -17.56 1.75
CA GLN A 16 5.87 -17.71 3.04
C GLN A 16 6.22 -19.05 3.67
N THR A 17 6.73 -18.98 4.88
CA THR A 17 7.01 -20.14 5.74
C THR A 17 6.01 -20.16 6.88
N VAL A 18 5.61 -21.35 7.31
CA VAL A 18 4.86 -21.55 8.53
C VAL A 18 5.63 -22.51 9.43
N LEU A 19 5.68 -22.16 10.70
CA LEU A 19 6.22 -23.04 11.75
C LEU A 19 5.05 -23.52 12.60
N ARG A 20 5.08 -24.80 13.01
CA ARG A 20 4.06 -25.36 13.91
C ARG A 20 4.70 -26.11 15.09
N SER A 21 4.01 -26.09 16.22
CA SER A 21 4.40 -26.84 17.41
C SER A 21 3.18 -27.16 18.27
N LYS A 22 3.29 -28.24 19.03
CA LYS A 22 2.33 -28.57 20.11
C LYS A 22 2.57 -27.75 21.37
N ASN A 23 3.73 -27.12 21.50
CA ASN A 23 4.14 -26.32 22.66
C ASN A 23 4.52 -24.89 22.17
N PRO A 24 4.04 -23.79 22.82
CA PRO A 24 4.38 -22.44 22.42
C PRO A 24 5.87 -22.12 22.45
N PHE A 25 6.66 -22.88 23.21
CA PHE A 25 8.12 -22.74 23.28
C PHE A 25 8.88 -23.70 22.35
N GLY A 26 8.17 -24.47 21.52
CA GLY A 26 8.77 -25.44 20.60
C GLY A 26 9.04 -26.79 21.19
N PRO A 27 9.80 -27.67 20.49
CA PRO A 27 10.41 -27.40 19.20
C PRO A 27 9.38 -27.20 18.09
N TYR A 28 9.76 -26.41 17.07
CA TYR A 28 8.92 -26.12 15.91
C TYR A 28 9.42 -26.90 14.68
N GLU A 29 8.48 -27.49 13.97
CA GLU A 29 8.65 -27.93 12.59
C GLU A 29 8.35 -26.76 11.67
N TYR A 30 8.96 -26.68 10.48
CA TYR A 30 8.66 -25.64 9.51
C TYR A 30 8.35 -26.21 8.13
N LYS A 31 7.54 -25.49 7.38
CA LYS A 31 7.22 -25.77 5.99
C LYS A 31 7.11 -24.48 5.20
N VAL A 32 7.59 -24.49 3.95
CA VAL A 32 7.27 -23.45 2.99
C VAL A 32 5.87 -23.73 2.45
N VAL A 33 4.96 -22.76 2.58
CA VAL A 33 3.53 -22.95 2.27
C VAL A 33 3.06 -22.14 1.06
N MET A 34 3.89 -21.18 0.61
CA MET A 34 3.67 -20.41 -0.62
C MET A 34 5.00 -19.97 -1.21
N ARG A 35 5.14 -20.15 -2.50
CA ARG A 35 6.25 -19.64 -3.34
C ARG A 35 5.69 -18.96 -4.58
N GLN A 36 6.49 -18.14 -5.23
CA GLN A 36 6.11 -17.54 -6.50
C GLN A 36 5.75 -18.60 -7.56
N GLY A 37 6.58 -19.63 -7.73
CA GLY A 37 6.43 -20.59 -8.80
C GLY A 37 6.37 -19.93 -10.18
N ASP A 38 5.36 -20.26 -10.97
CA ASP A 38 5.13 -19.66 -12.29
C ASP A 38 4.20 -18.42 -12.23
N SER A 39 3.81 -17.98 -11.01
CA SER A 39 2.96 -16.81 -10.84
C SER A 39 3.71 -15.52 -11.20
N PRO A 40 3.03 -14.51 -11.81
CA PRO A 40 3.61 -13.19 -11.99
C PRO A 40 3.77 -12.40 -10.66
N VAL A 41 3.21 -12.90 -9.55
CA VAL A 41 3.30 -12.27 -8.23
C VAL A 41 4.60 -12.68 -7.56
N ASN A 42 5.62 -11.83 -7.68
CA ASN A 42 6.93 -12.08 -7.09
C ASN A 42 6.94 -11.89 -5.56
N GLY A 43 7.82 -12.63 -4.90
CA GLY A 43 8.09 -12.49 -3.49
C GLY A 43 6.85 -12.63 -2.59
N PRO A 44 5.98 -13.65 -2.75
CA PRO A 44 4.73 -13.75 -2.00
C PRO A 44 5.00 -14.16 -0.55
N HIS A 45 4.99 -13.21 0.36
CA HIS A 45 5.24 -13.45 1.79
C HIS A 45 4.77 -12.26 2.65
N GLN A 46 5.00 -12.36 3.95
CA GLN A 46 4.77 -11.28 4.91
C GLN A 46 3.29 -10.83 4.90
N GLY A 47 2.44 -11.75 5.30
CA GLY A 47 1.01 -11.56 5.27
C GLY A 47 0.30 -12.06 6.52
N ALA A 48 -1.01 -12.16 6.42
CA ALA A 48 -1.89 -12.60 7.49
C ALA A 48 -2.95 -13.59 7.00
N TRP A 49 -3.17 -14.62 7.79
CA TRP A 49 -4.31 -15.52 7.65
C TRP A 49 -5.57 -14.82 8.13
N VAL A 50 -6.64 -14.97 7.38
CA VAL A 50 -7.99 -14.45 7.68
C VAL A 50 -9.00 -15.55 7.36
N ASP A 51 -9.93 -15.80 8.26
CA ASP A 51 -11.06 -16.69 8.05
C ASP A 51 -12.36 -15.90 7.83
N THR A 52 -13.29 -16.48 7.08
CA THR A 52 -14.62 -15.92 6.89
C THR A 52 -15.62 -16.54 7.88
N VAL A 53 -16.73 -15.86 8.09
CA VAL A 53 -17.85 -16.39 8.92
C VAL A 53 -18.46 -17.69 8.38
N THR A 54 -18.19 -18.02 7.12
CA THR A 54 -18.61 -19.26 6.46
C THR A 54 -17.57 -20.38 6.53
N GLY A 55 -16.44 -20.12 7.20
CA GLY A 55 -15.38 -21.11 7.42
C GLY A 55 -14.40 -21.28 6.25
N GLN A 56 -14.29 -20.29 5.37
CA GLN A 56 -13.24 -20.26 4.35
C GLN A 56 -11.99 -19.60 4.91
N ASP A 57 -10.83 -20.14 4.56
CA ASP A 57 -9.52 -19.58 4.91
C ASP A 57 -8.93 -18.80 3.74
N TRP A 58 -8.32 -17.68 4.06
CA TRP A 58 -7.69 -16.76 3.10
C TRP A 58 -6.38 -16.23 3.65
N PHE A 59 -5.51 -15.77 2.75
CA PHE A 59 -4.25 -15.18 3.13
C PHE A 59 -4.02 -13.86 2.40
N LEU A 60 -3.82 -12.79 3.15
CA LEU A 60 -3.42 -11.49 2.63
C LEU A 60 -1.89 -11.41 2.59
N HIS A 61 -1.33 -10.96 1.49
CA HIS A 61 0.10 -10.68 1.38
C HIS A 61 0.33 -9.52 0.42
N PHE A 62 1.56 -9.11 0.21
CA PHE A 62 1.86 -8.05 -0.74
C PHE A 62 2.79 -8.53 -1.87
N GLN A 63 2.82 -7.74 -2.94
CA GLN A 63 3.79 -7.79 -4.01
C GLN A 63 4.50 -6.44 -4.10
N ASP A 64 5.83 -6.42 -4.21
CA ASP A 64 6.59 -5.20 -4.42
C ASP A 64 6.58 -4.82 -5.92
N VAL A 65 6.00 -3.68 -6.23
CA VAL A 65 5.80 -3.19 -7.60
C VAL A 65 6.36 -1.77 -7.76
N TYR A 66 7.66 -1.62 -7.76
CA TYR A 66 8.38 -0.35 -8.01
C TYR A 66 7.65 0.90 -7.45
N ALA A 67 7.29 1.84 -8.34
CA ALA A 67 6.58 3.06 -7.98
C ALA A 67 5.16 2.83 -7.43
N GLY A 68 4.53 1.71 -7.73
CA GLY A 68 3.24 1.30 -7.15
C GLY A 68 3.37 0.87 -5.68
N GLY A 69 4.59 0.66 -5.20
CA GLY A 69 4.85 0.23 -3.84
C GLY A 69 4.45 -1.22 -3.59
N ARG A 70 3.81 -1.47 -2.45
CA ARG A 70 3.40 -2.82 -2.03
C ARG A 70 1.93 -3.04 -2.31
N ILE A 71 1.63 -3.67 -3.44
CA ILE A 71 0.26 -4.02 -3.83
C ILE A 71 -0.19 -5.23 -3.02
N VAL A 72 -1.39 -5.13 -2.42
CA VAL A 72 -1.95 -6.19 -1.58
C VAL A 72 -2.71 -7.19 -2.44
N HIS A 73 -2.46 -8.47 -2.19
CA HIS A 73 -3.14 -9.60 -2.80
C HIS A 73 -3.90 -10.40 -1.74
N LEU A 74 -5.04 -10.97 -2.15
CA LEU A 74 -5.79 -11.94 -1.37
C LEU A 74 -5.69 -13.30 -2.07
N GLN A 75 -5.21 -14.32 -1.34
CA GLN A 75 -5.05 -15.67 -1.85
C GLN A 75 -6.02 -16.63 -1.16
N PRO A 76 -6.58 -17.61 -1.88
CA PRO A 76 -7.26 -18.72 -1.24
C PRO A 76 -6.26 -19.49 -0.36
N MET A 77 -6.74 -20.03 0.74
CA MET A 77 -5.95 -20.89 1.61
C MET A 77 -6.78 -22.09 2.04
N HIS A 78 -6.16 -23.24 2.16
CA HIS A 78 -6.77 -24.43 2.72
C HIS A 78 -5.76 -25.19 3.58
N TRP A 79 -6.27 -26.05 4.45
CA TRP A 79 -5.44 -26.88 5.33
C TRP A 79 -5.32 -28.29 4.78
N GLU A 80 -4.09 -28.77 4.69
CA GLU A 80 -3.78 -30.13 4.26
C GLU A 80 -2.74 -30.75 5.21
N ASN A 81 -3.10 -31.85 5.86
CA ASN A 81 -2.24 -32.53 6.86
C ASN A 81 -1.74 -31.62 7.98
N ASP A 82 -2.62 -30.76 8.50
CA ASP A 82 -2.33 -29.72 9.51
C ASP A 82 -1.31 -28.66 9.04
N TRP A 83 -1.16 -28.45 7.74
CA TRP A 83 -0.40 -27.35 7.16
C TRP A 83 -1.26 -26.49 6.26
N PRO A 84 -1.12 -25.16 6.31
CA PRO A 84 -1.79 -24.32 5.33
C PRO A 84 -1.09 -24.44 3.98
N ILE A 85 -1.88 -24.47 2.93
CA ILE A 85 -1.46 -24.27 1.55
C ILE A 85 -2.07 -22.96 1.09
N ILE A 86 -1.23 -22.00 0.68
CA ILE A 86 -1.65 -20.65 0.35
C ILE A 86 -1.54 -20.45 -1.17
N GLY A 87 -2.63 -20.03 -1.80
CA GLY A 87 -2.78 -20.03 -3.27
C GLY A 87 -3.19 -21.40 -3.77
N ILE A 88 -2.76 -21.76 -4.97
CA ILE A 88 -3.07 -23.05 -5.59
C ILE A 88 -1.80 -23.88 -5.71
N ASN A 89 -1.82 -25.09 -5.18
CA ASN A 89 -0.72 -26.02 -5.39
C ASN A 89 -0.85 -26.73 -6.74
N LYS A 90 0.28 -26.89 -7.41
CA LYS A 90 0.38 -27.67 -8.66
C LYS A 90 0.72 -29.12 -8.35
N PRO A 91 0.35 -30.07 -9.23
CA PRO A 91 0.72 -31.46 -9.07
C PRO A 91 2.24 -31.63 -8.85
N GLY A 92 2.60 -32.32 -7.78
CA GLY A 92 4.00 -32.55 -7.41
C GLY A 92 4.62 -31.49 -6.49
N ASN A 93 3.94 -30.36 -6.24
CA ASN A 93 4.37 -29.35 -5.29
C ASN A 93 3.68 -29.58 -3.93
N ASP A 94 4.38 -29.30 -2.86
CA ASP A 94 3.87 -29.31 -1.49
C ASP A 94 3.65 -27.90 -0.91
N TYR A 95 3.65 -26.89 -1.78
CA TYR A 95 3.38 -25.47 -1.50
C TYR A 95 2.39 -24.90 -2.53
N GLY A 96 1.74 -23.81 -2.19
CA GLY A 96 0.87 -23.09 -3.12
C GLY A 96 1.60 -21.96 -3.87
N GLU A 97 1.01 -21.56 -4.99
CA GLU A 97 1.44 -20.43 -5.81
C GLU A 97 0.34 -19.37 -5.83
N PRO A 98 0.69 -18.06 -5.78
CA PRO A 98 -0.32 -17.00 -5.86
C PRO A 98 -1.13 -17.06 -7.14
N VAL A 99 -2.41 -16.74 -7.06
CA VAL A 99 -3.30 -16.57 -8.21
C VAL A 99 -3.66 -15.11 -8.40
N MET A 100 -3.88 -14.70 -9.65
CA MET A 100 -4.32 -13.35 -10.01
C MET A 100 -5.83 -13.21 -9.98
N GLU A 101 -6.54 -14.30 -10.14
CA GLU A 101 -8.00 -14.37 -10.15
C GLU A 101 -8.49 -15.57 -9.35
N TYR A 102 -9.54 -15.38 -8.58
CA TYR A 102 -10.18 -16.43 -7.84
C TYR A 102 -11.64 -16.05 -7.51
N THR A 103 -12.44 -17.03 -7.14
CA THR A 103 -13.80 -16.78 -6.64
C THR A 103 -13.75 -15.93 -5.38
N LYS A 104 -14.58 -14.90 -5.30
CA LYS A 104 -14.63 -14.03 -4.10
C LYS A 104 -14.94 -14.81 -2.84
N PRO A 105 -14.41 -14.39 -1.68
CA PRO A 105 -14.75 -14.98 -0.40
C PRO A 105 -16.25 -15.00 -0.16
N ASP A 106 -16.76 -16.12 0.34
CA ASP A 106 -18.12 -16.19 0.87
C ASP A 106 -18.12 -15.60 2.28
N ILE A 107 -18.82 -14.49 2.46
CA ILE A 107 -18.96 -13.79 3.74
C ILE A 107 -20.35 -14.00 4.35
N GLY A 108 -21.15 -14.95 3.83
CA GLY A 108 -22.48 -15.28 4.33
C GLY A 108 -23.54 -14.20 4.12
N LYS A 109 -23.18 -13.09 3.45
CA LYS A 109 -24.08 -11.97 3.14
C LYS A 109 -23.90 -11.55 1.69
N SER A 110 -24.99 -11.40 0.98
CA SER A 110 -25.01 -10.84 -0.37
C SER A 110 -25.46 -9.37 -0.28
N ASN A 111 -24.52 -8.49 0.03
CA ASN A 111 -24.76 -7.05 -0.08
C ASN A 111 -24.26 -6.58 -1.45
N SER A 112 -25.14 -5.90 -2.18
CA SER A 112 -24.72 -5.19 -3.39
C SER A 112 -24.18 -3.82 -2.96
N TYR A 113 -22.90 -3.59 -3.16
CA TYR A 113 -22.29 -2.27 -2.99
C TYR A 113 -22.06 -1.68 -4.38
N PRO A 114 -22.21 -0.36 -4.53
CA PRO A 114 -21.84 0.30 -5.78
C PRO A 114 -20.34 0.11 -6.02
N VAL A 115 -19.97 -0.10 -7.27
CA VAL A 115 -18.57 -0.03 -7.69
C VAL A 115 -18.17 1.43 -7.68
N CYS A 116 -17.16 1.78 -6.91
CA CYS A 116 -16.60 3.12 -6.85
C CYS A 116 -15.09 3.07 -6.92
N GLU A 117 -14.50 4.10 -7.47
CA GLU A 117 -13.08 4.32 -7.54
C GLU A 117 -12.69 5.40 -6.53
N PRO A 118 -11.48 5.35 -5.94
CA PRO A 118 -10.97 6.44 -5.12
C PRO A 118 -10.89 7.74 -5.93
N ASP A 119 -11.24 8.86 -5.30
CA ASP A 119 -11.05 10.17 -5.92
C ASP A 119 -9.57 10.41 -6.21
N THR A 120 -9.29 10.98 -7.39
CA THR A 120 -7.93 11.33 -7.83
C THR A 120 -7.79 12.82 -8.13
N SER A 121 -8.91 13.53 -8.29
CA SER A 121 -8.98 14.96 -8.58
C SER A 121 -9.64 15.72 -7.43
N ASP A 122 -9.40 17.02 -7.35
CA ASP A 122 -10.01 17.88 -6.35
C ASP A 122 -10.20 19.28 -6.94
N ASP A 123 -11.38 19.85 -6.81
CA ASP A 123 -11.70 21.22 -7.17
C ASP A 123 -11.66 22.17 -5.97
N PHE A 124 -11.33 21.63 -4.78
CA PHE A 124 -11.18 22.35 -3.52
C PHE A 124 -12.42 23.15 -3.09
N THR A 125 -13.59 22.67 -3.44
CA THR A 125 -14.88 23.27 -3.02
C THR A 125 -15.37 22.79 -1.67
N SER A 126 -14.62 21.87 -1.03
CA SER A 126 -14.85 21.41 0.34
C SER A 126 -13.97 22.20 1.34
N ASP A 127 -14.43 22.30 2.58
CA ASP A 127 -13.67 22.87 3.70
C ASP A 127 -12.54 21.95 4.19
N LYS A 128 -12.50 20.71 3.68
CA LYS A 128 -11.52 19.69 4.04
C LYS A 128 -10.96 19.02 2.81
N LEU A 129 -9.70 18.66 2.91
CA LEU A 129 -9.05 17.79 1.91
C LEU A 129 -9.68 16.40 1.95
N GLY A 130 -9.94 15.82 0.79
CA GLY A 130 -10.43 14.47 0.64
C GLY A 130 -9.37 13.41 1.07
N MET A 131 -9.81 12.15 1.19
CA MET A 131 -8.95 11.05 1.65
C MET A 131 -7.82 10.68 0.67
N GLN A 132 -7.89 11.15 -0.58
CA GLN A 132 -6.82 10.99 -1.57
C GLN A 132 -5.56 11.78 -1.20
N TRP A 133 -5.68 12.83 -0.37
CA TRP A 133 -4.59 13.70 0.01
C TRP A 133 -3.86 13.19 1.26
N GLN A 134 -2.55 13.27 1.23
CA GLN A 134 -1.67 12.88 2.33
C GLN A 134 -0.57 13.92 2.51
N TRP A 135 -0.25 14.23 3.75
CA TRP A 135 0.93 15.04 4.07
C TRP A 135 2.15 14.14 4.26
N ASN A 136 3.32 14.66 3.93
CA ASN A 136 4.57 13.92 4.11
C ASN A 136 4.90 13.64 5.60
N ALA A 137 4.32 14.43 6.51
CA ALA A 137 4.40 14.22 7.95
C ALA A 137 3.06 14.54 8.63
N ASN A 138 3.02 14.54 9.95
CA ASN A 138 1.82 14.91 10.70
C ASN A 138 1.39 16.33 10.34
N ILE A 139 0.12 16.49 10.04
CA ILE A 139 -0.47 17.75 9.58
C ILE A 139 -0.32 18.86 10.64
N ASP A 140 -0.05 20.08 10.17
CA ASP A 140 -0.19 21.33 10.93
C ASP A 140 -1.17 22.24 10.17
N ASP A 141 -2.17 22.76 10.86
CA ASP A 141 -3.22 23.62 10.28
C ASP A 141 -2.67 24.90 9.64
N LYS A 142 -1.43 25.27 9.95
CA LYS A 142 -0.74 26.42 9.37
C LYS A 142 -0.21 26.17 7.95
N TRP A 143 -0.24 24.95 7.45
CA TRP A 143 0.33 24.62 6.15
C TRP A 143 -0.59 24.95 4.99
N TYR A 144 -1.90 24.99 5.24
CA TYR A 144 -2.86 25.22 4.16
C TYR A 144 -4.11 25.94 4.63
N PHE A 145 -4.87 26.40 3.66
CA PHE A 145 -6.24 26.90 3.83
C PHE A 145 -7.08 26.48 2.61
N ALA A 146 -8.17 25.79 2.86
CA ALA A 146 -9.15 25.43 1.84
C ALA A 146 -10.16 26.59 1.69
N ASP A 147 -10.06 27.30 0.59
CA ASP A 147 -10.95 28.40 0.22
C ASP A 147 -12.09 27.82 -0.63
N GLN A 148 -13.08 27.22 0.04
CA GLN A 148 -14.18 26.50 -0.61
C GLN A 148 -15.07 27.44 -1.47
N GLU A 149 -15.18 28.69 -1.11
CA GLU A 149 -15.98 29.68 -1.85
C GLU A 149 -15.40 29.94 -3.24
N HIS A 150 -14.08 29.88 -3.37
CA HIS A 150 -13.38 30.13 -4.64
C HIS A 150 -12.83 28.86 -5.29
N GLY A 151 -12.99 27.68 -4.67
CA GLY A 151 -12.43 26.43 -5.18
C GLY A 151 -10.90 26.50 -5.24
N VAL A 152 -10.25 26.96 -4.18
CA VAL A 152 -8.79 27.17 -4.14
C VAL A 152 -8.19 26.57 -2.88
N LEU A 153 -7.16 25.78 -3.06
CA LEU A 153 -6.29 25.37 -1.97
C LEU A 153 -5.08 26.31 -1.89
N ARG A 154 -4.92 26.98 -0.77
CA ARG A 154 -3.75 27.81 -0.47
C ARG A 154 -2.75 26.99 0.33
N LEU A 155 -1.56 26.77 -0.21
CA LEU A 155 -0.44 26.17 0.48
C LEU A 155 0.53 27.27 0.93
N TYR A 156 0.94 27.19 2.17
CA TYR A 156 1.87 28.16 2.75
C TYR A 156 3.27 27.57 2.83
N SER A 157 4.25 28.37 2.43
CA SER A 157 5.64 28.01 2.71
C SER A 157 5.91 28.07 4.22
N TYR A 158 6.70 27.12 4.69
CA TYR A 158 7.07 26.99 6.10
C TYR A 158 8.59 26.95 6.24
N PRO A 159 9.14 27.66 7.20
CA PRO A 159 10.60 27.65 7.40
C PRO A 159 11.06 26.29 7.90
N PHE A 160 12.09 25.76 7.27
CA PHE A 160 12.69 24.49 7.65
C PHE A 160 14.02 24.67 8.36
N PRO A 161 14.40 23.76 9.26
CA PRO A 161 15.74 23.71 9.82
C PRO A 161 16.79 23.56 8.71
N GLU A 162 17.98 24.14 8.90
CA GLU A 162 19.10 23.97 7.97
C GLU A 162 19.58 22.53 7.81
N THR A 163 19.19 21.65 8.72
CA THR A 163 19.44 20.21 8.66
C THR A 163 18.68 19.50 7.54
N TYR A 164 17.60 20.09 7.02
CA TYR A 164 16.83 19.53 5.90
C TYR A 164 17.62 19.70 4.60
N LYS A 165 17.86 18.60 3.91
CA LYS A 165 18.73 18.55 2.72
C LYS A 165 17.99 18.19 1.44
N SER A 166 16.79 17.67 1.56
CA SER A 166 16.01 17.15 0.42
C SER A 166 14.51 17.35 0.61
N LEU A 167 13.73 17.12 -0.44
CA LEU A 167 12.26 17.12 -0.36
C LEU A 167 11.71 16.03 0.55
N TRP A 168 12.45 14.97 0.82
CA TRP A 168 12.08 13.93 1.78
C TRP A 168 11.95 14.46 3.21
N ASP A 169 12.69 15.49 3.53
CA ASP A 169 12.68 16.10 4.87
C ASP A 169 11.53 17.11 5.03
N VAL A 170 10.89 17.52 3.92
CA VAL A 170 9.86 18.58 3.90
C VAL A 170 8.52 18.05 4.38
N PRO A 171 8.02 18.45 5.56
CA PRO A 171 6.82 17.86 6.15
C PRO A 171 5.53 18.31 5.48
N ASN A 172 5.48 19.55 4.98
CA ASN A 172 4.27 20.17 4.41
C ASN A 172 4.12 19.96 2.90
N MET A 173 4.66 18.87 2.38
CA MET A 173 4.34 18.42 1.03
C MET A 173 2.99 17.71 1.02
N LEU A 174 2.10 18.17 0.16
CA LEU A 174 0.79 17.54 -0.07
C LEU A 174 0.89 16.56 -1.23
N LEU A 175 0.61 15.32 -0.96
CA LEU A 175 0.87 14.19 -1.84
C LEU A 175 -0.40 13.40 -2.14
N GLN A 176 -0.37 12.67 -3.25
CA GLN A 176 -1.31 11.59 -3.57
C GLN A 176 -0.52 10.36 -4.00
N LYS A 177 -1.11 9.18 -3.81
CA LYS A 177 -0.59 7.95 -4.40
C LYS A 177 -0.80 7.97 -5.91
N PHE A 178 0.07 7.29 -6.64
CA PHE A 178 -0.12 7.09 -8.07
C PHE A 178 -1.40 6.28 -8.33
N PRO A 179 -2.34 6.81 -9.13
CA PRO A 179 -3.61 6.13 -9.38
C PRO A 179 -3.46 4.94 -10.34
N ALA A 180 -2.43 4.93 -11.16
CA ALA A 180 -2.17 3.90 -12.18
C ALA A 180 -0.69 3.89 -12.58
N PRO A 181 -0.21 2.85 -13.28
CA PRO A 181 1.14 2.82 -13.85
C PRO A 181 1.43 3.91 -14.87
N SER A 182 0.38 4.45 -15.50
CA SER A 182 0.44 5.58 -16.44
C SER A 182 -0.73 6.49 -16.20
N PHE A 183 -0.46 7.77 -15.99
CA PHE A 183 -1.48 8.78 -15.72
C PHE A 183 -0.98 10.17 -16.11
N SER A 184 -1.90 11.12 -16.20
CA SER A 184 -1.58 12.55 -16.36
C SER A 184 -2.08 13.32 -15.16
N ALA A 185 -1.27 14.24 -14.66
CA ALA A 185 -1.67 15.18 -13.61
C ALA A 185 -1.64 16.61 -14.16
N THR A 186 -2.70 17.36 -13.91
CA THR A 186 -2.81 18.76 -14.33
C THR A 186 -3.09 19.64 -13.11
N LEU A 187 -2.32 20.68 -12.95
CA LEU A 187 -2.45 21.64 -11.87
C LEU A 187 -2.59 23.06 -12.43
N LYS A 188 -3.61 23.79 -11.97
CA LYS A 188 -3.68 25.24 -12.14
C LYS A 188 -3.07 25.91 -10.93
N LEU A 189 -1.99 26.63 -11.12
CA LEU A 189 -1.18 27.18 -10.04
C LEU A 189 -1.07 28.71 -10.16
N LYS A 190 -1.18 29.39 -9.01
CA LYS A 190 -0.76 30.79 -8.85
C LYS A 190 0.34 30.84 -7.80
N PHE A 191 1.51 31.28 -8.20
CA PHE A 191 2.65 31.45 -7.31
C PHE A 191 2.87 32.92 -6.98
N SER A 192 3.02 33.24 -5.70
CA SER A 192 3.28 34.60 -5.23
C SER A 192 4.49 34.59 -4.31
N PRO A 193 5.71 34.56 -4.89
CA PRO A 193 6.96 34.55 -4.11
C PRO A 193 7.15 35.86 -3.36
N ILE A 194 7.80 35.80 -2.23
CA ILE A 194 8.21 36.97 -1.47
C ILE A 194 9.65 37.32 -1.85
N ALA A 195 9.85 38.46 -2.51
CA ALA A 195 11.15 38.87 -3.07
C ALA A 195 12.31 38.88 -2.02
N LYS A 196 11.98 39.02 -0.74
CA LYS A 196 12.94 38.96 0.36
C LYS A 196 13.58 37.57 0.55
N TYR A 197 12.84 36.51 0.21
CA TYR A 197 13.32 35.13 0.40
C TYR A 197 13.77 34.56 -0.94
N LYS A 198 15.01 34.10 -0.99
CA LYS A 198 15.56 33.49 -2.19
C LYS A 198 15.33 31.98 -2.15
N GLY A 199 15.02 31.39 -3.31
CA GLY A 199 14.92 29.92 -3.45
C GLY A 199 13.53 29.34 -3.17
N GLU A 200 12.49 30.19 -3.02
CA GLU A 200 11.12 29.70 -2.99
C GLU A 200 10.77 28.96 -4.30
N ARG A 201 10.15 27.83 -4.16
CA ARG A 201 9.74 26.97 -5.28
C ARG A 201 8.32 26.45 -5.05
N THR A 202 7.60 26.25 -6.13
CA THR A 202 6.30 25.60 -6.13
C THR A 202 6.11 24.87 -7.45
N GLY A 203 5.35 23.81 -7.48
CA GLY A 203 5.08 23.03 -8.68
C GLY A 203 4.59 21.64 -8.36
N LEU A 204 4.62 20.78 -9.36
CA LEU A 204 4.38 19.35 -9.20
C LEU A 204 5.68 18.61 -8.95
N VAL A 205 5.62 17.60 -8.10
CA VAL A 205 6.75 16.73 -7.82
C VAL A 205 6.32 15.27 -7.89
N VAL A 206 7.12 14.45 -8.52
CA VAL A 206 7.02 13.00 -8.47
C VAL A 206 8.03 12.50 -7.45
N MET A 207 7.54 11.82 -6.41
CA MET A 207 8.35 11.28 -5.31
C MET A 207 8.44 9.77 -5.43
N GLY A 208 9.64 9.25 -5.43
CA GLY A 208 9.97 7.83 -5.38
C GLY A 208 11.20 7.63 -4.51
N MET A 209 12.10 6.75 -4.85
CA MET A 209 13.43 6.68 -4.22
C MET A 209 14.29 7.89 -4.56
N ASP A 210 14.06 8.45 -5.73
CA ASP A 210 14.45 9.78 -6.14
C ASP A 210 13.23 10.63 -6.39
N TYR A 211 13.39 11.91 -6.68
CA TYR A 211 12.28 12.80 -7.02
C TYR A 211 12.62 13.70 -8.20
N ALA A 212 11.60 14.06 -8.95
CA ALA A 212 11.67 15.04 -10.02
C ALA A 212 10.56 16.06 -9.88
N GLY A 213 10.84 17.32 -10.18
CA GLY A 213 9.88 18.42 -10.07
C GLY A 213 9.79 19.25 -11.36
N LEU A 214 8.60 19.81 -11.58
CA LEU A 214 8.29 20.79 -12.62
C LEU A 214 7.97 22.14 -11.98
#